data_e0b2cb3a4972cae25a359fdfcd680caa
#
_entry.id   e0b2cb3a4972cae25a359fdfcd680caa
#
_cell.length_a   1.000
_cell.length_b   1.000
_cell.length_c   1.000
_cell.angle_alpha   90.00
_cell.angle_beta   90.00
_cell.angle_gamma   90.00
#
_symmetry.space_group_name_H-M   'P 1'
#
loop_
_entity.id
_entity.type
_entity.pdbx_description
1 polymer ?
#
loop_
_entity_poly.entity_id
_entity_poly.type
_entity_poly.pdbx_seq_one_letter_code
_entity_poly.pdbx_strand_id
1 'polypeptide(L)'
;MRLDKFLADMGLGSRKEVKGLIKKGTIEVNGQVVKSDKAQVNEFEDTVTYLGEIIAYQKDFYYILHKPAGVISATQDNHDQTVIDLLEDQDYREDLFPVGRLDKDTEGLLILTNDGVFAHQLLSPKKHVEKEYLAEVSGIMTEEDIHLFAEGLIMDGDEQTLPAKLQIDQVDQESETSIIRLILHEGKFHQVKRMVKAVGKEVLYLKRIRMGNFCLPKDLNKGQYRPMTKEELEQVRE
;
A
#
# COMPACT_ATOMS: atom_id res chain seq x y z
N MET A 1 24.13 12.98 -9.07
CA MET A 1 24.53 12.08 -7.95
C MET A 1 25.74 11.23 -8.30
N ARG A 2 26.30 10.43 -7.34
CA ARG A 2 27.40 9.48 -7.68
C ARG A 2 26.86 8.29 -8.47
N LEU A 3 27.63 7.81 -9.46
CA LEU A 3 27.25 6.68 -10.31
C LEU A 3 27.03 5.37 -9.51
N ASP A 4 27.86 5.09 -8.47
CA ASP A 4 27.66 3.91 -7.62
C ASP A 4 26.34 3.98 -6.84
N LYS A 5 25.90 5.17 -6.45
CA LYS A 5 24.60 5.38 -5.82
C LYS A 5 23.46 5.21 -6.83
N PHE A 6 23.57 5.83 -8.01
CA PHE A 6 22.58 5.70 -9.08
C PHE A 6 22.27 4.23 -9.41
N LEU A 7 23.33 3.41 -9.64
CA LEU A 7 23.16 2.01 -10.00
C LEU A 7 22.58 1.16 -8.87
N ALA A 8 22.98 1.44 -7.62
CA ALA A 8 22.42 0.77 -6.46
C ALA A 8 20.95 1.13 -6.24
N ASP A 9 20.60 2.42 -6.36
CA ASP A 9 19.21 2.89 -6.28
C ASP A 9 18.31 2.25 -7.38
N MET A 10 18.92 1.89 -8.53
CA MET A 10 18.22 1.19 -9.64
C MET A 10 18.22 -0.34 -9.53
N GLY A 11 18.66 -0.89 -8.39
CA GLY A 11 18.55 -2.33 -8.12
C GLY A 11 19.59 -3.22 -8.80
N LEU A 12 20.67 -2.66 -9.37
CA LEU A 12 21.76 -3.45 -9.98
C LEU A 12 22.67 -4.16 -8.96
N GLY A 13 22.37 -4.04 -7.68
CA GLY A 13 23.08 -4.63 -6.56
C GLY A 13 23.46 -3.62 -5.49
N SER A 14 24.06 -4.09 -4.42
CA SER A 14 24.61 -3.24 -3.36
C SER A 14 25.68 -2.29 -3.90
N ARG A 15 25.95 -1.20 -3.17
CA ARG A 15 27.02 -0.25 -3.55
C ARG A 15 28.39 -0.91 -3.72
N LYS A 16 28.65 -2.05 -3.07
CA LYS A 16 29.88 -2.83 -3.22
C LYS A 16 29.89 -3.60 -4.54
N GLU A 17 28.78 -4.23 -4.91
CA GLU A 17 28.63 -5.01 -6.13
C GLU A 17 28.66 -4.13 -7.38
N VAL A 18 27.94 -3.00 -7.39
CA VAL A 18 27.93 -2.09 -8.54
C VAL A 18 29.30 -1.48 -8.83
N LYS A 19 30.16 -1.28 -7.81
CA LYS A 19 31.55 -0.89 -8.03
C LYS A 19 32.34 -1.92 -8.86
N GLY A 20 32.02 -3.22 -8.68
CA GLY A 20 32.56 -4.29 -9.49
C GLY A 20 32.12 -4.19 -10.97
N LEU A 21 30.84 -3.89 -11.22
CA LEU A 21 30.30 -3.69 -12.56
C LEU A 21 30.94 -2.49 -13.26
N ILE A 22 31.05 -1.35 -12.56
CA ILE A 22 31.71 -0.14 -13.08
C ILE A 22 33.16 -0.42 -13.48
N LYS A 23 33.94 -1.11 -12.63
CA LYS A 23 35.33 -1.45 -12.91
C LYS A 23 35.49 -2.38 -14.11
N LYS A 24 34.54 -3.29 -14.36
CA LYS A 24 34.52 -4.17 -15.53
C LYS A 24 34.23 -3.43 -16.83
N GLY A 25 33.83 -2.15 -16.78
CA GLY A 25 33.52 -1.35 -17.96
C GLY A 25 32.20 -1.72 -18.63
N THR A 26 31.23 -2.27 -17.88
CA THR A 26 29.90 -2.65 -18.37
C THR A 26 28.90 -1.50 -18.30
N ILE A 27 29.31 -0.35 -17.74
CA ILE A 27 28.47 0.84 -17.55
C ILE A 27 28.95 1.95 -18.48
N GLU A 28 28.00 2.55 -19.19
CA GLU A 28 28.26 3.75 -19.99
C GLU A 28 27.41 4.91 -19.48
N VAL A 29 27.96 6.12 -19.58
CA VAL A 29 27.23 7.36 -19.35
C VAL A 29 27.38 8.21 -20.64
N ASN A 30 26.26 8.56 -21.24
CA ASN A 30 26.21 9.28 -22.52
C ASN A 30 27.04 8.61 -23.61
N GLY A 31 26.99 7.25 -23.69
CA GLY A 31 27.71 6.45 -24.68
C GLY A 31 29.20 6.28 -24.43
N GLN A 32 29.70 6.71 -23.26
CA GLN A 32 31.11 6.54 -22.88
C GLN A 32 31.25 5.60 -21.69
N VAL A 33 32.14 4.61 -21.80
CA VAL A 33 32.44 3.68 -20.71
C VAL A 33 33.03 4.43 -19.52
N VAL A 34 32.42 4.31 -18.36
CA VAL A 34 32.87 4.89 -17.10
C VAL A 34 33.42 3.81 -16.19
N LYS A 35 34.66 4.01 -15.67
CA LYS A 35 35.34 3.07 -14.75
C LYS A 35 35.48 3.59 -13.32
N SER A 36 35.08 4.84 -13.07
CA SER A 36 35.12 5.46 -11.75
C SER A 36 33.78 5.36 -11.05
N ASP A 37 33.72 4.67 -9.91
CA ASP A 37 32.54 4.57 -9.05
C ASP A 37 32.14 5.93 -8.43
N LYS A 38 33.06 6.89 -8.42
CA LYS A 38 32.84 8.26 -7.92
C LYS A 38 32.40 9.24 -9.01
N ALA A 39 32.29 8.80 -10.27
CA ALA A 39 31.78 9.63 -11.34
C ALA A 39 30.43 10.23 -10.94
N GLN A 40 30.22 11.52 -11.29
CA GLN A 40 28.95 12.18 -11.07
C GLN A 40 28.07 11.99 -12.30
N VAL A 41 26.81 11.73 -12.07
CA VAL A 41 25.77 11.65 -13.12
C VAL A 41 24.61 12.55 -12.73
N ASN A 42 24.03 13.20 -13.72
CA ASN A 42 22.76 13.90 -13.58
C ASN A 42 21.65 12.90 -13.90
N GLU A 43 20.91 12.50 -12.89
CA GLU A 43 19.87 11.46 -12.96
C GLU A 43 18.70 11.80 -13.90
N PHE A 44 18.58 13.07 -14.33
CA PHE A 44 17.50 13.53 -15.20
C PHE A 44 17.95 13.84 -16.64
N GLU A 45 19.25 14.06 -16.86
CA GLU A 45 19.79 14.51 -18.13
C GLU A 45 20.73 13.48 -18.77
N ASP A 46 21.51 12.74 -17.94
CA ASP A 46 22.44 11.76 -18.43
C ASP A 46 21.78 10.42 -18.76
N THR A 47 22.16 9.86 -19.90
CA THR A 47 21.78 8.49 -20.28
C THR A 47 22.76 7.50 -19.71
N VAL A 48 22.36 6.70 -18.74
CA VAL A 48 23.15 5.61 -18.17
C VAL A 48 22.72 4.31 -18.78
N THR A 49 23.69 3.49 -19.25
CA THR A 49 23.41 2.15 -19.78
C THR A 49 24.20 1.06 -19.05
N TYR A 50 23.63 -0.11 -18.95
CA TYR A 50 24.27 -1.34 -18.50
C TYR A 50 24.17 -2.39 -19.59
N LEU A 51 25.33 -2.85 -20.12
CA LEU A 51 25.40 -3.79 -21.24
C LEU A 51 24.59 -3.35 -22.47
N GLY A 52 24.51 -2.04 -22.70
CA GLY A 52 23.78 -1.44 -23.81
C GLY A 52 22.29 -1.13 -23.52
N GLU A 53 21.73 -1.58 -22.42
CA GLU A 53 20.36 -1.28 -22.02
C GLU A 53 20.30 -0.01 -21.16
N ILE A 54 19.35 0.88 -21.48
CA ILE A 54 19.16 2.15 -20.78
C ILE A 54 18.58 1.88 -19.38
N ILE A 55 19.25 2.44 -18.36
CA ILE A 55 18.76 2.47 -16.97
C ILE A 55 18.09 3.82 -16.75
N ALA A 56 16.78 3.86 -16.77
CA ALA A 56 16.01 5.05 -16.41
C ALA A 56 16.04 5.26 -14.90
N TYR A 57 16.45 6.46 -14.45
CA TYR A 57 16.43 6.76 -13.01
C TYR A 57 14.99 6.87 -12.52
N GLN A 58 14.66 6.08 -11.52
CA GLN A 58 13.39 6.16 -10.80
C GLN A 58 13.69 6.21 -9.30
N LYS A 59 13.37 7.34 -8.67
CA LYS A 59 13.63 7.54 -7.25
C LYS A 59 12.54 6.93 -6.39
N ASP A 60 11.28 7.19 -6.75
CA ASP A 60 10.14 6.83 -5.95
C ASP A 60 9.35 5.71 -6.64
N PHE A 61 9.06 4.66 -5.90
CA PHE A 61 8.35 3.47 -6.37
C PHE A 61 7.00 3.40 -5.70
N TYR A 62 5.99 3.00 -6.46
CA TYR A 62 4.63 2.87 -5.98
C TYR A 62 4.01 1.61 -6.59
N TYR A 63 3.64 0.67 -5.74
CA TYR A 63 2.97 -0.56 -6.14
C TYR A 63 1.61 -0.62 -5.48
N ILE A 64 0.61 -1.04 -6.27
CA ILE A 64 -0.67 -1.47 -5.72
C ILE A 64 -0.59 -2.97 -5.49
N LEU A 65 -0.94 -3.40 -4.29
CA LEU A 65 -1.04 -4.80 -3.89
C LEU A 65 -2.49 -5.12 -3.53
N HIS A 66 -3.02 -6.22 -4.04
CA HIS A 66 -4.20 -6.85 -3.48
C HIS A 66 -3.76 -7.77 -2.34
N LYS A 67 -3.61 -7.20 -1.14
CA LYS A 67 -3.14 -7.94 0.03
C LYS A 67 -4.04 -9.14 0.30
N PRO A 68 -3.51 -10.36 0.40
CA PRO A 68 -4.26 -11.54 0.83
C PRO A 68 -4.38 -11.59 2.35
N ALA A 69 -5.32 -12.38 2.87
CA ALA A 69 -5.34 -12.79 4.27
C ALA A 69 -4.12 -13.67 4.60
N GLY A 70 -3.73 -13.70 5.87
CA GLY A 70 -2.59 -14.49 6.36
C GLY A 70 -1.24 -13.77 6.32
N VAL A 71 -1.14 -12.62 5.63
CA VAL A 71 0.08 -11.83 5.47
C VAL A 71 -0.03 -10.53 6.28
N ILE A 72 1.06 -10.14 6.94
CA ILE A 72 1.09 -8.92 7.77
C ILE A 72 1.59 -7.70 7.00
N SER A 73 1.08 -6.51 7.35
CA SER A 73 1.51 -5.23 6.78
C SER A 73 2.76 -4.71 7.52
N ALA A 74 3.88 -5.37 7.30
CA ALA A 74 5.20 -5.04 7.85
C ALA A 74 6.26 -5.11 6.74
N THR A 75 7.43 -4.55 7.01
CA THR A 75 8.59 -4.63 6.10
C THR A 75 9.41 -5.88 6.35
N GLN A 76 9.47 -6.36 7.60
CA GLN A 76 10.17 -7.56 8.02
C GLN A 76 9.46 -8.16 9.24
N ASP A 77 9.47 -9.48 9.35
CA ASP A 77 9.03 -10.21 10.52
C ASP A 77 9.76 -11.56 10.59
N ASN A 78 9.92 -12.11 11.82
CA ASN A 78 10.65 -13.38 12.02
C ASN A 78 9.74 -14.61 11.97
N HIS A 79 8.43 -14.44 11.99
CA HIS A 79 7.45 -15.52 12.14
C HIS A 79 6.40 -15.51 11.03
N ASP A 80 5.95 -14.32 10.64
CA ASP A 80 4.87 -14.13 9.68
C ASP A 80 5.39 -13.61 8.34
N GLN A 81 4.80 -14.10 7.26
CA GLN A 81 5.04 -13.54 5.94
C GLN A 81 4.55 -12.09 5.87
N THR A 82 5.39 -11.21 5.36
CA THR A 82 5.07 -9.79 5.20
C THR A 82 4.57 -9.46 3.80
N VAL A 83 3.99 -8.28 3.64
CA VAL A 83 3.58 -7.78 2.32
C VAL A 83 4.76 -7.52 1.39
N ILE A 84 5.96 -7.31 1.92
CA ILE A 84 7.19 -7.13 1.11
C ILE A 84 7.69 -8.48 0.57
N ASP A 85 7.48 -9.58 1.31
CA ASP A 85 7.85 -10.93 0.87
C ASP A 85 7.00 -11.45 -0.32
N LEU A 86 5.94 -10.73 -0.70
CA LEU A 86 5.13 -11.02 -1.89
C LEU A 86 5.73 -10.46 -3.18
N LEU A 87 6.71 -9.58 -3.08
CA LEU A 87 7.35 -8.97 -4.25
C LEU A 87 8.34 -9.93 -4.90
N GLU A 88 8.42 -9.89 -6.21
CA GLU A 88 9.47 -10.57 -6.98
C GLU A 88 10.84 -9.91 -6.73
N ASP A 89 11.92 -10.67 -6.83
CA ASP A 89 13.28 -10.19 -6.55
C ASP A 89 13.65 -8.91 -7.32
N GLN A 90 13.17 -8.78 -8.56
CA GLN A 90 13.41 -7.60 -9.41
C GLN A 90 12.73 -6.32 -8.90
N ASP A 91 11.61 -6.45 -8.18
CA ASP A 91 10.82 -5.34 -7.64
C ASP A 91 11.11 -5.10 -6.16
N TYR A 92 11.80 -6.05 -5.52
CA TYR A 92 12.19 -5.91 -4.11
C TYR A 92 13.17 -4.76 -3.91
N ARG A 93 12.91 -3.94 -2.91
CA ARG A 93 13.81 -2.89 -2.42
C ARG A 93 13.76 -2.82 -0.91
N GLU A 94 14.91 -2.65 -0.31
CA GLU A 94 15.06 -2.58 1.16
C GLU A 94 14.30 -1.40 1.78
N ASP A 95 14.08 -0.32 1.01
CA ASP A 95 13.43 0.91 1.45
C ASP A 95 11.91 0.94 1.23
N LEU A 96 11.32 -0.11 0.64
CA LEU A 96 9.87 -0.21 0.45
C LEU A 96 9.15 -0.49 1.78
N PHE A 97 8.00 0.17 1.96
CA PHE A 97 7.12 -0.04 3.10
C PHE A 97 5.64 0.11 2.72
N PRO A 98 4.72 -0.51 3.48
CA PRO A 98 3.29 -0.37 3.23
C PRO A 98 2.76 0.99 3.70
N VAL A 99 1.87 1.61 2.90
CA VAL A 99 1.16 2.84 3.24
C VAL A 99 -0.02 2.51 4.15
N GLY A 100 0.20 2.61 5.43
CA GLY A 100 -0.72 2.15 6.46
C GLY A 100 -0.68 0.64 6.63
N ARG A 101 -1.62 0.13 7.41
CA ARG A 101 -1.69 -1.28 7.75
C ARG A 101 -3.10 -1.82 7.55
N LEU A 102 -3.18 -3.03 7.04
CA LEU A 102 -4.34 -3.91 7.12
C LEU A 102 -3.98 -5.06 8.08
N ASP A 103 -4.94 -5.51 8.85
CA ASP A 103 -4.76 -6.64 9.76
C ASP A 103 -4.35 -7.90 8.98
N LYS A 104 -3.81 -8.90 9.67
CA LYS A 104 -3.36 -10.14 9.07
C LYS A 104 -4.45 -10.86 8.28
N ASP A 105 -5.67 -10.86 8.81
CA ASP A 105 -6.86 -11.48 8.20
C ASP A 105 -7.64 -10.54 7.26
N THR A 106 -7.29 -9.25 7.20
CA THR A 106 -7.94 -8.27 6.31
C THR A 106 -7.27 -8.28 4.94
N GLU A 107 -8.09 -8.28 3.91
CA GLU A 107 -7.66 -8.29 2.52
C GLU A 107 -7.80 -6.92 1.84
N GLY A 108 -7.32 -6.82 0.60
CA GLY A 108 -7.66 -5.73 -0.31
C GLY A 108 -6.53 -4.76 -0.62
N LEU A 109 -6.93 -3.56 -0.99
CA LEU A 109 -6.04 -2.51 -1.49
C LEU A 109 -5.01 -2.10 -0.45
N LEU A 110 -3.75 -2.32 -0.75
CA LEU A 110 -2.61 -1.79 0.00
C LEU A 110 -1.59 -1.21 -0.98
N ILE A 111 -1.03 -0.05 -0.66
CA ILE A 111 0.02 0.58 -1.45
C ILE A 111 1.36 0.31 -0.79
N LEU A 112 2.37 -0.05 -1.58
CA LEU A 112 3.77 -0.16 -1.15
C LEU A 112 4.57 0.95 -1.83
N THR A 113 5.43 1.65 -1.10
CA THR A 113 6.23 2.74 -1.62
C THR A 113 7.48 2.96 -0.77
N ASN A 114 8.46 3.69 -1.32
CA ASN A 114 9.57 4.27 -0.56
C ASN A 114 9.43 5.81 -0.39
N ASP A 115 8.31 6.40 -0.85
CA ASP A 115 8.00 7.83 -0.68
C ASP A 115 7.29 8.09 0.65
N GLY A 116 8.07 8.45 1.68
CA GLY A 116 7.53 8.78 3.01
C GLY A 116 6.63 10.01 3.03
N VAL A 117 6.84 10.97 2.11
CA VAL A 117 6.01 12.19 2.02
C VAL A 117 4.62 11.83 1.50
N PHE A 118 4.56 11.03 0.43
CA PHE A 118 3.31 10.51 -0.12
C PHE A 118 2.54 9.70 0.94
N ALA A 119 3.21 8.74 1.59
CA ALA A 119 2.58 7.93 2.63
C ALA A 119 2.03 8.77 3.78
N HIS A 120 2.80 9.75 4.25
CA HIS A 120 2.34 10.67 5.29
C HIS A 120 1.10 11.47 4.86
N GLN A 121 1.05 11.93 3.60
CA GLN A 121 -0.12 12.65 3.08
C GLN A 121 -1.39 11.79 3.11
N LEU A 122 -1.29 10.52 2.72
CA LEU A 122 -2.43 9.58 2.70
C LEU A 122 -2.89 9.14 4.09
N LEU A 123 -1.96 9.04 5.04
CA LEU A 123 -2.26 8.53 6.38
C LEU A 123 -2.62 9.64 7.37
N SER A 124 -2.30 10.89 7.06
CA SER A 124 -2.56 12.03 7.95
C SER A 124 -4.05 12.22 8.19
N PRO A 125 -4.51 12.21 9.44
CA PRO A 125 -5.92 12.46 9.77
C PRO A 125 -6.43 13.82 9.26
N LYS A 126 -5.53 14.80 9.09
CA LYS A 126 -5.86 16.14 8.59
C LYS A 126 -6.25 16.17 7.10
N LYS A 127 -5.87 15.18 6.35
CA LYS A 127 -6.16 15.07 4.90
C LYS A 127 -7.48 14.37 4.62
N HIS A 128 -8.03 13.67 5.62
CA HIS A 128 -9.32 12.96 5.52
C HIS A 128 -9.46 12.04 4.30
N VAL A 129 -8.36 11.46 3.82
CA VAL A 129 -8.40 10.52 2.70
C VAL A 129 -9.34 9.36 3.04
N GLU A 130 -10.38 9.20 2.24
CA GLU A 130 -11.39 8.17 2.44
C GLU A 130 -10.80 6.76 2.25
N LYS A 131 -11.23 5.85 3.09
CA LYS A 131 -10.96 4.41 2.97
C LYS A 131 -12.27 3.67 3.02
N GLU A 132 -12.58 2.96 1.94
CA GLU A 132 -13.82 2.18 1.84
C GLU A 132 -13.53 0.71 2.01
N TYR A 133 -14.33 0.10 2.86
CA TYR A 133 -14.25 -1.31 3.20
C TYR A 133 -15.55 -2.02 2.82
N LEU A 134 -15.42 -3.21 2.25
CA LEU A 134 -16.47 -4.20 2.14
C LEU A 134 -16.34 -5.17 3.31
N ALA A 135 -17.41 -5.41 4.05
CA ALA A 135 -17.41 -6.38 5.12
C ALA A 135 -18.62 -7.31 5.05
N GLU A 136 -18.40 -8.58 5.39
CA GLU A 136 -19.45 -9.52 5.78
C GLU A 136 -19.52 -9.53 7.31
N VAL A 137 -20.71 -9.38 7.84
CA VAL A 137 -20.96 -9.19 9.27
C VAL A 137 -21.95 -10.26 9.75
N SER A 138 -21.66 -10.92 10.87
CA SER A 138 -22.61 -11.73 11.62
C SER A 138 -23.59 -10.78 12.35
N GLY A 139 -24.86 -10.97 12.11
CA GLY A 139 -25.95 -10.13 12.60
C GLY A 139 -26.58 -9.27 11.50
N ILE A 140 -27.82 -8.91 11.74
CA ILE A 140 -28.63 -8.08 10.84
C ILE A 140 -28.31 -6.62 11.07
N MET A 141 -27.70 -5.97 10.09
CA MET A 141 -27.47 -4.53 10.10
C MET A 141 -28.78 -3.77 9.78
N THR A 142 -29.00 -2.65 10.48
CA THR A 142 -30.26 -1.92 10.44
C THR A 142 -30.05 -0.44 10.13
N GLU A 143 -31.15 0.28 9.86
CA GLU A 143 -31.12 1.76 9.71
C GLU A 143 -30.62 2.47 10.98
N GLU A 144 -30.86 1.90 12.16
CA GLU A 144 -30.35 2.44 13.42
C GLU A 144 -28.80 2.36 13.45
N ASP A 145 -28.22 1.26 12.97
CA ASP A 145 -26.77 1.14 12.86
C ASP A 145 -26.18 2.21 11.92
N ILE A 146 -26.87 2.51 10.80
CA ILE A 146 -26.44 3.59 9.88
C ILE A 146 -26.37 4.93 10.62
N HIS A 147 -27.37 5.26 11.42
CA HIS A 147 -27.40 6.51 12.20
C HIS A 147 -26.28 6.54 13.25
N LEU A 148 -26.08 5.45 13.99
CA LEU A 148 -25.02 5.37 15.00
C LEU A 148 -23.62 5.56 14.37
N PHE A 149 -23.36 4.95 13.22
CA PHE A 149 -22.09 5.14 12.50
C PHE A 149 -21.90 6.56 12.00
N ALA A 150 -23.00 7.22 11.54
CA ALA A 150 -22.95 8.60 11.06
C ALA A 150 -22.73 9.63 12.18
N GLU A 151 -23.10 9.33 13.41
CA GLU A 151 -22.84 10.17 14.58
C GLU A 151 -21.44 9.95 15.18
N GLY A 152 -20.84 8.80 14.89
CA GLY A 152 -19.62 8.31 15.51
C GLY A 152 -19.91 7.45 16.73
N LEU A 153 -19.14 6.39 16.90
CA LEU A 153 -19.32 5.37 17.92
C LEU A 153 -18.29 5.52 19.04
N ILE A 154 -18.66 5.09 20.23
CA ILE A 154 -17.74 4.84 21.32
C ILE A 154 -17.37 3.36 21.26
N MET A 155 -16.11 3.09 20.96
CA MET A 155 -15.56 1.72 20.95
C MET A 155 -15.09 1.32 22.36
N ASP A 156 -14.66 0.07 22.51
CA ASP A 156 -14.02 -0.40 23.72
C ASP A 156 -12.83 0.50 24.13
N GLY A 157 -12.67 0.74 25.45
CA GLY A 157 -11.67 1.66 25.98
C GLY A 157 -12.05 3.15 25.84
N ASP A 158 -13.32 3.47 25.72
CA ASP A 158 -13.87 4.83 25.60
C ASP A 158 -13.32 5.64 24.42
N GLU A 159 -12.86 4.94 23.38
CA GLU A 159 -12.32 5.56 22.19
C GLU A 159 -13.42 5.94 21.21
N GLN A 160 -13.63 7.25 21.02
CA GLN A 160 -14.64 7.76 20.10
C GLN A 160 -14.12 7.78 18.65
N THR A 161 -14.95 7.33 17.70
CA THR A 161 -14.67 7.41 16.27
C THR A 161 -15.15 8.75 15.68
N LEU A 162 -14.54 9.12 14.55
CA LEU A 162 -15.14 10.11 13.66
C LEU A 162 -16.42 9.52 13.04
N PRO A 163 -17.35 10.40 12.57
CA PRO A 163 -18.48 9.99 11.75
C PRO A 163 -18.02 9.11 10.58
N ALA A 164 -18.78 8.04 10.34
CA ALA A 164 -18.51 7.10 9.26
C ALA A 164 -19.77 6.89 8.42
N LYS A 165 -19.59 6.64 7.11
CA LYS A 165 -20.71 6.35 6.21
C LYS A 165 -20.86 4.84 6.07
N LEU A 166 -21.93 4.32 6.65
CA LEU A 166 -22.33 2.91 6.51
C LEU A 166 -23.38 2.78 5.41
N GLN A 167 -23.21 1.79 4.55
CA GLN A 167 -24.19 1.35 3.57
C GLN A 167 -24.42 -0.16 3.73
N ILE A 168 -25.68 -0.58 3.77
CA ILE A 168 -26.08 -1.98 3.81
C ILE A 168 -26.37 -2.40 2.38
N ASP A 169 -25.55 -3.29 1.81
CA ASP A 169 -25.71 -3.78 0.43
C ASP A 169 -26.67 -4.98 0.37
N GLN A 170 -26.60 -5.87 1.38
CA GLN A 170 -27.41 -7.08 1.44
C GLN A 170 -27.64 -7.50 2.89
N VAL A 171 -28.82 -8.05 3.15
CA VAL A 171 -29.19 -8.72 4.41
C VAL A 171 -29.70 -10.10 4.08
N ASP A 172 -29.17 -11.10 4.75
CA ASP A 172 -29.65 -12.48 4.71
C ASP A 172 -30.25 -12.84 6.06
N GLN A 173 -31.57 -13.03 6.06
CA GLN A 173 -32.34 -13.34 7.28
C GLN A 173 -32.15 -14.81 7.72
N GLU A 174 -31.84 -15.72 6.80
CA GLU A 174 -31.67 -17.14 7.11
C GLU A 174 -30.34 -17.40 7.81
N SER A 175 -29.27 -16.81 7.30
CA SER A 175 -27.93 -16.92 7.88
C SER A 175 -27.65 -15.88 8.98
N GLU A 176 -28.57 -14.94 9.19
CA GLU A 176 -28.40 -13.80 10.08
C GLU A 176 -27.10 -13.02 9.79
N THR A 177 -26.82 -12.76 8.50
CA THR A 177 -25.63 -12.01 8.05
C THR A 177 -25.99 -10.79 7.25
N SER A 178 -25.07 -9.84 7.18
CA SER A 178 -25.19 -8.64 6.35
C SER A 178 -23.91 -8.38 5.58
N ILE A 179 -24.03 -7.89 4.34
CA ILE A 179 -22.92 -7.32 3.57
C ILE A 179 -23.03 -5.82 3.60
N ILE A 180 -21.97 -5.18 4.06
CA ILE A 180 -21.91 -3.74 4.23
C ILE A 180 -20.72 -3.11 3.51
N ARG A 181 -20.87 -1.82 3.16
CA ARG A 181 -19.74 -0.94 2.83
C ARG A 181 -19.62 0.13 3.91
N LEU A 182 -18.38 0.41 4.31
CA LEU A 182 -18.06 1.38 5.34
C LEU A 182 -16.96 2.32 4.85
N ILE A 183 -17.23 3.63 4.84
CA ILE A 183 -16.25 4.66 4.49
C ILE A 183 -15.79 5.36 5.77
N LEU A 184 -14.46 5.36 5.95
CA LEU A 184 -13.77 5.96 7.09
C LEU A 184 -12.78 7.04 6.63
N HIS A 185 -12.62 8.09 7.46
CA HIS A 185 -11.62 9.16 7.26
C HIS A 185 -10.41 9.03 8.20
N GLU A 186 -10.37 8.00 9.01
CA GLU A 186 -9.31 7.69 9.98
C GLU A 186 -8.89 6.22 9.89
N GLY A 187 -7.95 5.78 10.74
CA GLY A 187 -7.48 4.40 10.74
C GLY A 187 -6.95 4.00 12.11
N LYS A 188 -7.85 3.78 13.07
CA LYS A 188 -7.51 3.30 14.40
C LYS A 188 -7.26 1.79 14.38
N PHE A 189 -6.64 1.28 15.44
CA PHE A 189 -6.37 -0.15 15.57
C PHE A 189 -7.65 -0.96 15.51
N HIS A 190 -7.71 -1.93 14.56
CA HIS A 190 -8.85 -2.81 14.29
C HIS A 190 -10.21 -2.06 14.17
N GLN A 191 -10.20 -0.84 13.63
CA GLN A 191 -11.31 0.09 13.75
C GLN A 191 -12.64 -0.47 13.24
N VAL A 192 -12.69 -1.02 12.02
CA VAL A 192 -13.94 -1.56 11.45
C VAL A 192 -14.50 -2.67 12.35
N LYS A 193 -13.67 -3.59 12.80
CA LYS A 193 -14.07 -4.71 13.67
C LYS A 193 -14.62 -4.22 15.01
N ARG A 194 -13.96 -3.23 15.61
CA ARG A 194 -14.37 -2.63 16.88
C ARG A 194 -15.65 -1.82 16.75
N MET A 195 -15.84 -1.09 15.66
CA MET A 195 -17.08 -0.35 15.36
C MET A 195 -18.27 -1.30 15.21
N VAL A 196 -18.11 -2.38 14.44
CA VAL A 196 -19.15 -3.39 14.26
C VAL A 196 -19.47 -4.10 15.59
N LYS A 197 -18.46 -4.37 16.40
CA LYS A 197 -18.63 -4.94 17.74
C LYS A 197 -19.37 -3.98 18.69
N ALA A 198 -19.15 -2.66 18.58
CA ALA A 198 -19.84 -1.67 19.42
C ALA A 198 -21.36 -1.64 19.20
N VAL A 199 -21.84 -2.10 18.05
CA VAL A 199 -23.27 -2.28 17.76
C VAL A 199 -23.74 -3.74 17.93
N GLY A 200 -22.97 -4.55 18.68
CA GLY A 200 -23.34 -5.91 19.07
C GLY A 200 -23.21 -6.97 17.97
N LYS A 201 -22.39 -6.71 16.95
CA LYS A 201 -22.21 -7.59 15.77
C LYS A 201 -20.73 -7.96 15.60
N GLU A 202 -20.40 -8.86 14.65
CA GLU A 202 -19.04 -9.33 14.42
C GLU A 202 -18.69 -9.31 12.93
N VAL A 203 -17.47 -8.87 12.58
CA VAL A 203 -16.93 -8.94 11.22
C VAL A 203 -16.44 -10.34 10.94
N LEU A 204 -17.01 -10.99 9.94
CA LEU A 204 -16.62 -12.32 9.45
C LEU A 204 -15.58 -12.24 8.33
N TYR A 205 -15.70 -11.21 7.46
CA TYR A 205 -14.78 -10.94 6.36
C TYR A 205 -14.60 -9.44 6.20
N LEU A 206 -13.38 -9.00 5.90
CA LEU A 206 -13.06 -7.59 5.70
C LEU A 206 -12.09 -7.41 4.54
N LYS A 207 -12.45 -6.47 3.65
CA LYS A 207 -11.64 -6.12 2.49
C LYS A 207 -11.66 -4.60 2.27
N ARG A 208 -10.49 -3.97 2.18
CA ARG A 208 -10.42 -2.58 1.72
C ARG A 208 -10.52 -2.54 0.20
N ILE A 209 -11.52 -1.85 -0.32
CA ILE A 209 -11.82 -1.81 -1.75
C ILE A 209 -11.46 -0.47 -2.41
N ARG A 210 -11.27 0.62 -1.64
CA ARG A 210 -10.95 1.95 -2.16
C ARG A 210 -10.11 2.76 -1.17
N MET A 211 -9.31 3.66 -1.71
CA MET A 211 -8.52 4.65 -0.97
C MET A 211 -8.45 5.94 -1.80
N GLY A 212 -8.93 7.08 -1.24
CA GLY A 212 -9.26 8.27 -2.03
C GLY A 212 -10.30 7.92 -3.09
N ASN A 213 -10.09 8.37 -4.33
CA ASN A 213 -10.92 7.99 -5.48
C ASN A 213 -10.45 6.72 -6.20
N PHE A 214 -9.34 6.11 -5.77
CA PHE A 214 -8.78 4.94 -6.40
C PHE A 214 -9.36 3.64 -5.83
N CYS A 215 -10.01 2.86 -6.71
CA CYS A 215 -10.56 1.55 -6.38
C CYS A 215 -9.58 0.42 -6.66
N LEU A 216 -9.65 -0.65 -5.87
CA LEU A 216 -8.91 -1.87 -6.14
C LEU A 216 -9.29 -2.42 -7.53
N PRO A 217 -8.33 -2.57 -8.46
CA PRO A 217 -8.60 -3.10 -9.79
C PRO A 217 -9.20 -4.51 -9.73
N LYS A 218 -10.23 -4.75 -10.54
CA LYS A 218 -10.95 -6.05 -10.57
C LYS A 218 -10.10 -7.18 -11.16
N ASP A 219 -9.14 -6.85 -11.99
CA ASP A 219 -8.20 -7.75 -12.66
C ASP A 219 -6.97 -8.08 -11.81
N LEU A 220 -6.77 -7.40 -10.67
CA LEU A 220 -5.70 -7.68 -9.74
C LEU A 220 -6.14 -8.74 -8.72
N ASN A 221 -5.69 -9.97 -8.88
CA ASN A 221 -6.04 -11.08 -7.99
C ASN A 221 -5.35 -10.95 -6.61
N LYS A 222 -5.88 -11.67 -5.61
CA LYS A 222 -5.28 -11.73 -4.26
C LYS A 222 -3.82 -12.19 -4.34
N GLY A 223 -2.94 -11.47 -3.64
CA GLY A 223 -1.50 -11.70 -3.64
C GLY A 223 -0.75 -11.07 -4.82
N GLN A 224 -1.45 -10.60 -5.85
CA GLN A 224 -0.83 -9.90 -6.97
C GLN A 224 -0.61 -8.42 -6.67
N TYR A 225 0.43 -7.89 -7.29
CA TYR A 225 0.76 -6.47 -7.27
C TYR A 225 1.18 -6.01 -8.66
N ARG A 226 1.20 -4.70 -8.87
CA ARG A 226 1.80 -4.05 -10.04
C ARG A 226 2.19 -2.61 -9.73
N PRO A 227 3.06 -1.99 -10.54
CA PRO A 227 3.31 -0.56 -10.45
C PRO A 227 2.01 0.25 -10.63
N MET A 228 1.92 1.39 -9.93
CA MET A 228 0.84 2.36 -10.10
C MET A 228 1.17 3.33 -11.24
N THR A 229 0.16 3.75 -11.98
CA THR A 229 0.29 4.84 -12.95
C THR A 229 0.24 6.20 -12.25
N LYS A 230 0.63 7.27 -12.97
CA LYS A 230 0.54 8.64 -12.44
C LYS A 230 -0.89 9.05 -12.13
N GLU A 231 -1.82 8.67 -12.99
CA GLU A 231 -3.25 8.93 -12.85
C GLU A 231 -3.83 8.23 -11.60
N GLU A 232 -3.41 6.99 -11.34
CA GLU A 232 -3.83 6.23 -10.16
C GLU A 232 -3.29 6.87 -8.86
N LEU A 233 -2.05 7.39 -8.89
CA LEU A 233 -1.47 8.11 -7.75
C LEU A 233 -2.21 9.42 -7.45
N GLU A 234 -2.71 10.11 -8.46
CA GLU A 234 -3.54 11.31 -8.29
C GLU A 234 -4.89 10.95 -7.67
N GLN A 235 -5.57 9.91 -8.16
CA GLN A 235 -6.84 9.42 -7.62
C GLN A 235 -6.76 9.02 -6.14
N VAL A 236 -5.63 8.48 -5.69
CA VAL A 236 -5.44 8.10 -4.27
C VAL A 236 -5.33 9.33 -3.37
N ARG A 237 -4.85 10.48 -3.90
CA ARG A 237 -4.66 11.71 -3.14
C ARG A 237 -5.94 12.55 -2.99
N GLU A 238 -6.92 12.34 -3.84
CA GLU A 238 -8.22 13.00 -3.84
C GLU A 238 -9.20 12.33 -2.86
#